data_2acddf7d3e7deec1c935f10c93f8239a
#
_entry.id   2acddf7d3e7deec1c935f10c93f8239a
#
_cell.length_a   1.000
_cell.length_b   1.000
_cell.length_c   1.000
_cell.angle_alpha   90.00
_cell.angle_beta   90.00
_cell.angle_gamma   90.00
#
_symmetry.space_group_name_H-M   'P 1'
#
loop_
_entity.id
_entity.type
_entity.pdbx_description
1 polymer ?
#
loop_
_entity_poly.entity_id
_entity_poly.type
_entity_poly.pdbx_seq_one_letter_code
_entity_poly.pdbx_strand_id
1 'polypeptide(L)'
;MVIDKIKKINKVQKRVKNEKASDMLIGKWIKCDNCKEILYKEEVHNNFSVCPNCGKHFRISARRRIKQIIDEGTFEEIGENLETADPLNFEGYLKKAEMLKQKTKIDEAVKCGTGKINGKEVAIAIMDGNFMMGSMGSCVGERITLTIETSIEKRIPLIIFCVSGGARMQEGIISLMQMAKTSAALAKHNEAGLLYISVLTDPTTGGVTASFASLGDVILAEPNALIGFAGPRVIEQTIKQKLPEGFQRAEFLLQHGFIDKIVERKDMKETLYKIINCTEKKRSQVCNCTEKKRYQVCNAPKKSDLKCAWEKVCLARMAERSKTMEYINEIFTDFIELHGDRCFGDDKSIIGGIALLGDIPVTVIGEQKGKNIKENMERNFGMPNPEGYRKALRLMKQAEKFDRPIITFIDTPGAYPGMGAEERGQGEAIARSICEMSNLKVPIICVVIGEGSSGGALAIGVGDRIVMLENAVYSILSPEGFASILYKDSGKAKEAAENMKITAKDLQKFKIVDKIIEEPESGVQDDFENVVNNLKVYITDEIQELESLSKEELIDERYKKFRKIGQSELV
;
A
#
# COMPACT_ATOMS: atom_id res chain seq x y z
N MET A 1 -22.21 12.94 45.19
CA MET A 1 -21.37 12.25 44.17
C MET A 1 -20.23 13.10 43.58
N VAL A 2 -20.47 14.32 43.05
CA VAL A 2 -19.42 15.21 42.53
C VAL A 2 -18.50 15.72 43.65
N ILE A 3 -19.08 16.14 44.78
CA ILE A 3 -18.36 16.66 45.94
C ILE A 3 -17.48 15.60 46.61
N ASP A 4 -17.89 14.33 46.60
CA ASP A 4 -17.08 13.22 47.13
C ASP A 4 -15.92 12.84 46.22
N LYS A 5 -16.08 12.97 44.91
CA LYS A 5 -14.98 12.82 43.93
C LYS A 5 -13.95 13.94 44.09
N ILE A 6 -14.39 15.19 44.27
CA ILE A 6 -13.50 16.34 44.50
C ILE A 6 -12.77 16.20 45.84
N LYS A 7 -13.43 15.73 46.90
CA LYS A 7 -12.80 15.45 48.21
C LYS A 7 -11.77 14.30 48.10
N LYS A 8 -12.04 13.26 47.32
CA LYS A 8 -11.04 12.21 47.02
C LYS A 8 -9.84 12.75 46.25
N ILE A 9 -10.06 13.60 45.23
CA ILE A 9 -8.98 14.24 44.46
C ILE A 9 -8.13 15.16 45.35
N ASN A 10 -8.76 15.99 46.20
CA ASN A 10 -8.05 16.87 47.13
C ASN A 10 -7.31 16.11 48.23
N LYS A 11 -7.82 14.94 48.64
CA LYS A 11 -7.15 14.07 49.62
C LYS A 11 -5.93 13.36 49.03
N VAL A 12 -5.99 13.04 47.74
CA VAL A 12 -4.86 12.50 46.96
C VAL A 12 -3.80 13.59 46.69
N GLN A 13 -4.22 14.81 46.33
CA GLN A 13 -3.28 15.93 46.17
C GLN A 13 -2.59 16.37 47.48
N LYS A 14 -3.23 16.23 48.65
CA LYS A 14 -2.59 16.48 49.95
C LYS A 14 -1.62 15.37 50.39
N ARG A 15 -1.78 14.13 49.90
CA ARG A 15 -0.84 13.01 50.14
C ARG A 15 0.39 13.05 49.22
N VAL A 16 0.35 13.76 48.11
CA VAL A 16 1.43 13.88 47.10
C VAL A 16 2.50 14.92 47.48
N LYS A 17 2.48 15.48 48.69
CA LYS A 17 3.58 16.34 49.18
C LYS A 17 4.84 15.59 49.71
N ASN A 18 4.87 14.26 49.58
CA ASN A 18 6.09 13.47 49.79
C ASN A 18 6.67 13.08 48.42
N GLU A 19 7.81 13.69 48.05
CA GLU A 19 8.47 13.56 46.74
C GLU A 19 8.72 12.12 46.27
N LYS A 20 8.84 11.16 47.17
CA LYS A 20 8.93 9.70 46.82
C LYS A 20 7.59 9.04 46.45
N ALA A 21 6.44 9.63 46.82
CA ALA A 21 5.12 9.12 46.44
C ALA A 21 4.63 9.68 45.10
N SER A 22 5.15 10.82 44.64
CA SER A 22 4.77 11.42 43.36
C SER A 22 5.30 10.62 42.17
N ASP A 23 6.52 10.10 42.23
CA ASP A 23 7.10 9.27 41.16
C ASP A 23 6.42 7.90 41.01
N MET A 24 5.88 7.33 42.08
CA MET A 24 5.08 6.09 42.02
C MET A 24 3.67 6.28 41.44
N LEU A 25 3.14 7.49 41.37
CA LEU A 25 1.79 7.81 40.87
C LEU A 25 1.82 8.40 39.45
N ILE A 26 2.93 8.98 39.03
CA ILE A 26 3.15 9.49 37.67
C ILE A 26 3.17 8.28 36.71
N GLY A 27 2.19 8.21 35.80
CA GLY A 27 2.08 7.13 34.81
C GLY A 27 1.02 6.07 35.11
N LYS A 28 0.36 6.09 36.28
CA LYS A 28 -0.75 5.18 36.61
C LYS A 28 -2.12 5.66 36.09
N TRP A 29 -2.21 6.90 35.60
CA TRP A 29 -3.45 7.48 35.12
C TRP A 29 -3.38 7.75 33.63
N ILE A 30 -4.51 7.62 32.94
CA ILE A 30 -4.69 7.96 31.53
C ILE A 30 -5.96 8.81 31.38
N LYS A 31 -5.85 9.87 30.56
CA LYS A 31 -7.01 10.70 30.19
C LYS A 31 -7.63 10.15 28.92
N CYS A 32 -8.93 9.92 28.93
CA CYS A 32 -9.65 9.55 27.73
C CYS A 32 -9.83 10.79 26.84
N ASP A 33 -9.36 10.71 25.58
CA ASP A 33 -9.48 11.83 24.64
C ASP A 33 -10.92 12.09 24.20
N ASN A 34 -11.82 11.10 24.32
CA ASN A 34 -13.23 11.21 23.95
C ASN A 34 -14.05 11.84 25.10
N CYS A 35 -14.24 11.12 26.20
CA CYS A 35 -15.05 11.59 27.31
C CYS A 35 -14.30 12.48 28.31
N LYS A 36 -13.01 12.73 28.12
CA LYS A 36 -12.11 13.57 28.95
C LYS A 36 -11.91 13.06 30.39
N GLU A 37 -12.49 11.95 30.77
CA GLU A 37 -12.31 11.34 32.10
C GLU A 37 -10.87 10.88 32.34
N ILE A 38 -10.45 11.01 33.61
CA ILE A 38 -9.15 10.52 34.08
C ILE A 38 -9.38 9.13 34.69
N LEU A 39 -8.78 8.11 34.07
CA LEU A 39 -8.98 6.70 34.37
C LEU A 39 -7.73 6.08 34.96
N TYR A 40 -7.88 5.08 35.82
CA TYR A 40 -6.74 4.30 36.29
C TYR A 40 -6.27 3.35 35.17
N LYS A 41 -5.00 3.42 34.84
CA LYS A 41 -4.43 2.73 33.67
C LYS A 41 -4.59 1.21 33.73
N GLU A 42 -4.52 0.64 34.92
CA GLU A 42 -4.69 -0.79 35.15
C GLU A 42 -6.15 -1.22 34.91
N GLU A 43 -7.13 -0.41 35.33
CA GLU A 43 -8.55 -0.64 35.07
C GLU A 43 -8.85 -0.64 33.56
N VAL A 44 -8.30 0.36 32.84
CA VAL A 44 -8.41 0.40 31.37
C VAL A 44 -7.72 -0.83 30.74
N HIS A 45 -6.59 -1.26 31.29
CA HIS A 45 -5.88 -2.43 30.81
C HIS A 45 -6.66 -3.74 31.00
N ASN A 46 -7.32 -3.89 32.16
CA ASN A 46 -8.15 -5.05 32.47
C ASN A 46 -9.44 -5.05 31.64
N ASN A 47 -9.92 -3.87 31.21
CA ASN A 47 -11.03 -3.73 30.27
C ASN A 47 -10.55 -3.71 28.80
N PHE A 48 -9.64 -4.61 28.43
CA PHE A 48 -9.11 -4.76 27.05
C PHE A 48 -8.55 -3.46 26.44
N SER A 49 -8.13 -2.50 27.26
CA SER A 49 -7.73 -1.14 26.84
C SER A 49 -8.86 -0.37 26.14
N VAL A 50 -10.08 -0.55 26.62
CA VAL A 50 -11.28 0.18 26.24
C VAL A 50 -11.69 1.08 27.40
N CYS A 51 -12.12 2.30 27.11
CA CYS A 51 -12.60 3.23 28.13
C CYS A 51 -13.87 2.68 28.79
N PRO A 52 -13.90 2.47 30.11
CA PRO A 52 -15.08 1.93 30.78
C PRO A 52 -16.28 2.91 30.76
N ASN A 53 -16.05 4.22 30.56
CA ASN A 53 -17.11 5.21 30.57
C ASN A 53 -17.77 5.44 29.20
N CYS A 54 -16.98 5.45 28.12
CA CYS A 54 -17.51 5.84 26.79
C CYS A 54 -17.23 4.80 25.69
N GLY A 55 -16.64 3.66 26.01
CA GLY A 55 -16.36 2.60 25.05
C GLY A 55 -15.22 2.90 24.05
N LYS A 56 -14.52 4.05 24.18
CA LYS A 56 -13.42 4.36 23.27
C LYS A 56 -12.30 3.34 23.38
N HIS A 57 -11.89 2.78 22.24
CA HIS A 57 -10.73 1.91 22.13
C HIS A 57 -9.44 2.74 22.15
N PHE A 58 -8.58 2.50 23.15
CA PHE A 58 -7.25 3.10 23.18
C PHE A 58 -6.31 2.33 22.25
N ARG A 59 -5.28 3.02 21.73
CA ARG A 59 -4.20 2.34 21.00
C ARG A 59 -3.48 1.38 21.93
N ILE A 60 -3.20 0.18 21.44
CA ILE A 60 -2.46 -0.85 22.18
C ILE A 60 -1.24 -1.29 21.39
N SER A 61 -0.20 -1.75 22.10
CA SER A 61 0.99 -2.28 21.46
C SER A 61 0.74 -3.68 20.88
N ALA A 62 1.55 -4.06 19.88
CA ALA A 62 1.52 -5.38 19.28
C ALA A 62 1.69 -6.49 20.35
N ARG A 63 2.61 -6.33 21.29
CA ARG A 63 2.80 -7.28 22.43
C ARG A 63 1.55 -7.49 23.26
N ARG A 64 0.78 -6.42 23.50
CA ARG A 64 -0.48 -6.53 24.23
C ARG A 64 -1.55 -7.23 23.39
N ARG A 65 -1.61 -6.95 22.09
CA ARG A 65 -2.53 -7.63 21.18
C ARG A 65 -2.24 -9.13 21.14
N ILE A 66 -0.97 -9.52 21.05
CA ILE A 66 -0.56 -10.93 21.12
C ILE A 66 -1.13 -11.60 22.37
N LYS A 67 -0.96 -10.98 23.54
CA LYS A 67 -1.50 -11.51 24.82
C LYS A 67 -3.03 -11.62 24.87
N GLN A 68 -3.75 -10.82 24.09
CA GLN A 68 -5.22 -10.86 24.04
C GLN A 68 -5.75 -11.94 23.08
N ILE A 69 -4.98 -12.26 22.04
CA ILE A 69 -5.44 -13.09 20.92
C ILE A 69 -4.82 -14.48 20.94
N ILE A 70 -3.50 -14.56 21.13
CA ILE A 70 -2.75 -15.82 21.06
C ILE A 70 -2.76 -16.53 22.43
N ASP A 71 -2.83 -17.84 22.41
CA ASP A 71 -2.75 -18.68 23.58
C ASP A 71 -1.37 -18.55 24.24
N GLU A 72 -1.34 -18.47 25.55
CA GLU A 72 -0.11 -18.22 26.30
C GLU A 72 0.98 -19.25 25.99
N GLY A 73 2.21 -18.76 25.74
CA GLY A 73 3.37 -19.61 25.46
C GLY A 73 3.43 -20.22 24.05
N THR A 74 2.47 -19.92 23.16
CA THR A 74 2.45 -20.51 21.81
C THR A 74 2.95 -19.57 20.70
N PHE A 75 3.27 -18.30 21.01
CA PHE A 75 3.75 -17.35 20.01
C PHE A 75 5.20 -17.59 19.69
N GLU A 76 5.49 -17.84 18.41
CA GLU A 76 6.83 -17.96 17.84
C GLU A 76 7.04 -16.81 16.83
N GLU A 77 8.02 -15.95 17.09
CA GLU A 77 8.27 -14.76 16.27
C GLU A 77 8.95 -15.12 14.94
N ILE A 78 8.60 -14.40 13.87
CA ILE A 78 9.18 -14.49 12.52
C ILE A 78 9.84 -13.17 12.17
N GLY A 79 11.06 -13.23 11.58
CA GLY A 79 11.76 -12.05 11.07
C GLY A 79 12.36 -11.16 12.15
N GLU A 80 12.71 -11.69 13.32
CA GLU A 80 13.34 -10.91 14.41
C GLU A 80 14.66 -10.24 13.98
N ASN A 81 15.41 -10.87 13.09
CA ASN A 81 16.73 -10.38 12.65
C ASN A 81 16.66 -9.26 11.60
N LEU A 82 15.45 -8.91 11.12
CA LEU A 82 15.28 -7.87 10.13
C LEU A 82 15.23 -6.50 10.80
N GLU A 83 16.07 -5.59 10.33
CA GLU A 83 16.15 -4.23 10.84
C GLU A 83 15.60 -3.18 9.86
N THR A 84 15.25 -2.01 10.40
CA THR A 84 14.84 -0.86 9.59
C THR A 84 16.00 -0.40 8.72
N ALA A 85 15.81 -0.40 7.39
CA ALA A 85 16.78 0.12 6.43
C ALA A 85 16.51 1.60 6.08
N ASP A 86 17.53 2.28 5.57
CA ASP A 86 17.44 3.66 5.08
C ASP A 86 17.92 3.76 3.62
N PRO A 87 17.12 3.27 2.66
CA PRO A 87 17.54 3.18 1.26
C PRO A 87 17.74 4.55 0.59
N LEU A 88 17.20 5.61 1.18
CA LEU A 88 17.31 6.98 0.66
C LEU A 88 18.34 7.83 1.40
N ASN A 89 18.99 7.30 2.44
CA ASN A 89 19.85 8.06 3.36
C ASN A 89 19.15 9.31 3.91
N PHE A 90 17.89 9.14 4.38
CA PHE A 90 17.08 10.25 4.86
C PHE A 90 17.58 10.75 6.23
N GLU A 91 17.92 12.03 6.29
CA GLU A 91 18.52 12.62 7.48
C GLU A 91 17.69 12.39 8.75
N GLY A 92 18.34 11.84 9.78
CA GLY A 92 17.73 11.58 11.08
C GLY A 92 16.77 10.40 11.15
N TYR A 93 16.53 9.68 10.05
CA TYR A 93 15.55 8.58 10.00
C TYR A 93 15.95 7.41 10.91
N LEU A 94 17.17 6.86 10.74
CA LEU A 94 17.66 5.77 11.60
C LEU A 94 17.78 6.19 13.07
N LYS A 95 18.20 7.43 13.34
CA LYS A 95 18.25 7.96 14.71
C LYS A 95 16.87 7.99 15.35
N LYS A 96 15.84 8.39 14.59
CA LYS A 96 14.45 8.36 15.06
C LYS A 96 13.94 6.94 15.29
N ALA A 97 14.28 5.99 14.40
CA ALA A 97 13.94 4.58 14.56
C ALA A 97 14.53 4.01 15.86
N GLU A 98 15.82 4.27 16.12
CA GLU A 98 16.50 3.82 17.34
C GLU A 98 15.89 4.43 18.62
N MET A 99 15.58 5.72 18.61
CA MET A 99 14.87 6.36 19.74
C MET A 99 13.50 5.70 20.00
N LEU A 100 12.78 5.32 18.96
CA LEU A 100 11.49 4.65 19.09
C LEU A 100 11.67 3.21 19.58
N LYS A 101 12.66 2.44 19.11
CA LYS A 101 13.03 1.13 19.66
C LYS A 101 13.22 1.19 21.18
N GLN A 102 14.03 2.14 21.64
CA GLN A 102 14.30 2.32 23.08
C GLN A 102 13.05 2.69 23.87
N LYS A 103 12.21 3.57 23.34
CA LYS A 103 10.99 4.06 24.00
C LYS A 103 9.87 3.02 24.03
N THR A 104 9.62 2.32 22.92
CA THR A 104 8.48 1.42 22.77
C THR A 104 8.80 -0.03 23.10
N LYS A 105 10.09 -0.37 23.13
CA LYS A 105 10.61 -1.74 23.29
C LYS A 105 10.19 -2.68 22.15
N ILE A 106 9.85 -2.13 20.99
CA ILE A 106 9.61 -2.87 19.75
C ILE A 106 10.65 -2.44 18.71
N ASP A 107 11.07 -3.37 17.91
CA ASP A 107 12.14 -3.24 16.91
C ASP A 107 11.64 -2.63 15.60
N GLU A 108 10.36 -2.86 15.24
CA GLU A 108 9.72 -2.28 14.06
C GLU A 108 8.20 -2.16 14.26
N ALA A 109 7.50 -1.50 13.33
CA ALA A 109 6.07 -1.21 13.38
C ALA A 109 5.16 -2.45 13.18
N VAL A 110 5.71 -3.65 13.20
CA VAL A 110 4.95 -4.91 13.13
C VAL A 110 5.66 -6.00 13.92
N LYS A 111 4.89 -6.85 14.60
CA LYS A 111 5.30 -8.13 15.16
C LYS A 111 4.64 -9.24 14.37
N CYS A 112 5.42 -10.17 13.87
CA CYS A 112 5.00 -11.28 13.04
C CYS A 112 5.37 -12.61 13.67
N GLY A 113 4.56 -13.64 13.46
CA GLY A 113 4.84 -14.96 14.01
C GLY A 113 3.76 -15.98 13.71
N THR A 114 3.93 -17.16 14.29
CA THR A 114 2.89 -18.18 14.39
C THR A 114 2.44 -18.32 15.85
N GLY A 115 1.27 -18.90 16.06
CA GLY A 115 0.73 -19.13 17.40
C GLY A 115 -0.59 -19.87 17.34
N LYS A 116 -1.25 -20.03 18.50
CA LYS A 116 -2.54 -20.71 18.56
C LYS A 116 -3.64 -19.79 19.07
N ILE A 117 -4.84 -19.95 18.54
CA ILE A 117 -6.07 -19.32 19.03
C ILE A 117 -7.03 -20.44 19.43
N ASN A 118 -7.27 -20.59 20.74
CA ASN A 118 -8.05 -21.70 21.30
C ASN A 118 -7.61 -23.07 20.71
N GLY A 119 -6.28 -23.28 20.64
CA GLY A 119 -5.65 -24.49 20.13
C GLY A 119 -5.48 -24.59 18.61
N LYS A 120 -6.05 -23.68 17.81
CA LYS A 120 -5.91 -23.66 16.34
C LYS A 120 -4.67 -22.88 15.93
N GLU A 121 -3.81 -23.47 15.12
CA GLU A 121 -2.62 -22.81 14.59
C GLU A 121 -2.98 -21.72 13.60
N VAL A 122 -2.28 -20.58 13.70
CA VAL A 122 -2.43 -19.43 12.79
C VAL A 122 -1.07 -18.76 12.54
N ALA A 123 -0.91 -18.17 11.37
CA ALA A 123 0.10 -17.17 11.11
C ALA A 123 -0.49 -15.78 11.40
N ILE A 124 0.25 -14.93 12.09
CA ILE A 124 -0.28 -13.66 12.56
C ILE A 124 0.73 -12.53 12.40
N ALA A 125 0.30 -11.40 11.83
CA ALA A 125 1.04 -10.15 11.81
C ALA A 125 0.24 -9.08 12.56
N ILE A 126 0.88 -8.39 13.49
CA ILE A 126 0.25 -7.36 14.31
C ILE A 126 1.05 -6.07 14.20
N MET A 127 0.48 -5.10 13.49
CA MET A 127 1.08 -3.78 13.35
C MET A 127 0.98 -2.98 14.65
N ASP A 128 1.93 -2.07 14.87
CA ASP A 128 2.02 -1.25 16.09
C ASP A 128 2.13 0.25 15.74
N GLY A 129 1.07 0.99 16.03
CA GLY A 129 1.01 2.43 15.79
C GLY A 129 1.92 3.29 16.67
N ASN A 130 2.56 2.70 17.68
CA ASN A 130 3.52 3.43 18.54
C ASN A 130 4.88 3.60 17.87
N PHE A 131 5.22 2.77 16.89
CA PHE A 131 6.42 2.91 16.08
C PHE A 131 6.04 3.57 14.75
N MET A 132 6.52 4.80 14.52
CA MET A 132 6.29 5.61 13.30
C MET A 132 4.84 5.58 12.78
N MET A 133 3.84 5.63 13.67
CA MET A 133 2.42 5.55 13.34
C MET A 133 2.01 4.26 12.60
N GLY A 134 2.75 3.17 12.76
CA GLY A 134 2.47 1.93 12.04
C GLY A 134 2.77 2.00 10.53
N SER A 135 3.55 2.97 10.08
CA SER A 135 3.81 3.13 8.64
C SER A 135 4.60 1.96 8.06
N MET A 136 4.21 1.53 6.86
CA MET A 136 4.82 0.41 6.16
C MET A 136 6.09 0.87 5.43
N GLY A 137 7.25 0.43 5.91
CA GLY A 137 8.53 0.48 5.21
C GLY A 137 8.95 -0.89 4.70
N SER A 138 10.16 -1.00 4.17
CA SER A 138 10.75 -2.24 3.62
C SER A 138 10.74 -3.40 4.63
N CYS A 139 11.15 -3.13 5.88
CA CYS A 139 11.17 -4.14 6.94
C CYS A 139 9.75 -4.62 7.31
N VAL A 140 8.78 -3.72 7.41
CA VAL A 140 7.37 -4.08 7.66
C VAL A 140 6.82 -4.94 6.53
N GLY A 141 7.02 -4.52 5.28
CA GLY A 141 6.58 -5.27 4.10
C GLY A 141 7.22 -6.65 4.02
N GLU A 142 8.53 -6.77 4.32
CA GLU A 142 9.23 -8.05 4.36
C GLU A 142 8.68 -8.98 5.43
N ARG A 143 8.52 -8.51 6.67
CA ARG A 143 7.98 -9.31 7.77
C ARG A 143 6.57 -9.81 7.50
N ILE A 144 5.70 -8.96 6.93
CA ILE A 144 4.34 -9.36 6.52
C ILE A 144 4.42 -10.41 5.41
N THR A 145 5.27 -10.20 4.40
CA THR A 145 5.45 -11.17 3.30
C THR A 145 5.93 -12.53 3.82
N LEU A 146 6.93 -12.56 4.69
CA LEU A 146 7.39 -13.79 5.33
C LEU A 146 6.28 -14.51 6.12
N THR A 147 5.42 -13.74 6.80
CA THR A 147 4.28 -14.31 7.53
C THR A 147 3.26 -14.94 6.58
N ILE A 148 3.00 -14.30 5.44
CA ILE A 148 2.13 -14.85 4.39
C ILE A 148 2.74 -16.13 3.81
N GLU A 149 4.03 -16.10 3.46
CA GLU A 149 4.75 -17.26 2.93
C GLU A 149 4.76 -18.43 3.93
N THR A 150 4.99 -18.15 5.23
CA THR A 150 4.91 -19.15 6.31
C THR A 150 3.49 -19.74 6.44
N SER A 151 2.45 -18.91 6.29
CA SER A 151 1.06 -19.39 6.27
C SER A 151 0.83 -20.38 5.12
N ILE A 152 1.38 -20.09 3.93
CA ILE A 152 1.28 -20.98 2.76
C ILE A 152 2.04 -22.30 3.02
N GLU A 153 3.28 -22.22 3.51
CA GLU A 153 4.12 -23.39 3.78
C GLU A 153 3.50 -24.32 4.83
N LYS A 154 3.03 -23.75 5.92
CA LYS A 154 2.39 -24.50 7.02
C LYS A 154 0.93 -24.86 6.73
N ARG A 155 0.34 -24.30 5.68
CA ARG A 155 -1.10 -24.43 5.33
C ARG A 155 -2.04 -24.06 6.47
N ILE A 156 -1.75 -22.96 7.16
CA ILE A 156 -2.53 -22.44 8.29
C ILE A 156 -3.18 -21.10 7.95
N PRO A 157 -4.28 -20.70 8.60
CA PRO A 157 -4.91 -19.40 8.39
C PRO A 157 -3.97 -18.23 8.68
N LEU A 158 -4.14 -17.14 7.93
CA LEU A 158 -3.42 -15.88 8.12
C LEU A 158 -4.33 -14.84 8.78
N ILE A 159 -3.79 -14.11 9.76
CA ILE A 159 -4.48 -12.99 10.40
C ILE A 159 -3.56 -11.78 10.42
N ILE A 160 -4.02 -10.62 9.91
CA ILE A 160 -3.27 -9.36 9.99
C ILE A 160 -4.08 -8.31 10.73
N PHE A 161 -3.55 -7.84 11.87
CA PHE A 161 -4.08 -6.66 12.56
C PHE A 161 -3.42 -5.41 12.00
N CYS A 162 -4.22 -4.58 11.33
CA CYS A 162 -3.77 -3.39 10.63
C CYS A 162 -3.91 -2.16 11.53
N VAL A 163 -2.82 -1.40 11.67
CA VAL A 163 -2.81 -0.04 12.21
C VAL A 163 -1.72 0.76 11.50
N SER A 164 -2.10 1.78 10.74
CA SER A 164 -1.10 2.49 9.93
C SER A 164 -1.54 3.90 9.53
N GLY A 165 -0.58 4.81 9.48
CA GLY A 165 -0.69 6.09 8.80
C GLY A 165 -0.38 6.04 7.29
N GLY A 166 -0.12 4.84 6.72
CA GLY A 166 0.18 4.64 5.30
C GLY A 166 1.60 4.12 5.04
N ALA A 167 2.10 4.30 3.82
CA ALA A 167 3.46 3.94 3.43
C ALA A 167 4.50 4.89 4.08
N ARG A 168 5.68 4.37 4.40
CA ARG A 168 6.75 5.10 5.09
C ARG A 168 7.48 6.03 4.13
N MET A 169 7.23 7.32 4.26
CA MET A 169 7.71 8.34 3.32
C MET A 169 9.23 8.45 3.28
N GLN A 170 9.93 8.18 4.40
CA GLN A 170 11.39 8.23 4.49
C GLN A 170 12.08 7.18 3.60
N GLU A 171 11.38 6.11 3.27
CA GLU A 171 11.86 5.06 2.36
C GLU A 171 11.32 5.24 0.92
N GLY A 172 10.57 6.32 0.66
CA GLY A 172 10.09 6.73 -0.65
C GLY A 172 9.45 5.61 -1.47
N ILE A 173 9.93 5.44 -2.70
CA ILE A 173 9.39 4.45 -3.65
C ILE A 173 9.52 3.01 -3.15
N ILE A 174 10.54 2.70 -2.35
CA ILE A 174 10.74 1.35 -1.79
C ILE A 174 9.55 0.97 -0.88
N SER A 175 9.07 1.91 -0.07
CA SER A 175 7.88 1.67 0.76
C SER A 175 6.60 1.56 -0.06
N LEU A 176 6.48 2.29 -1.19
CA LEU A 176 5.37 2.12 -2.12
C LEU A 176 5.34 0.71 -2.71
N MET A 177 6.51 0.19 -3.13
CA MET A 177 6.62 -1.16 -3.70
C MET A 177 6.28 -2.27 -2.71
N GLN A 178 6.27 -2.02 -1.39
CA GLN A 178 5.79 -3.00 -0.41
C GLN A 178 4.29 -3.30 -0.57
N MET A 179 3.50 -2.37 -1.13
CA MET A 179 2.11 -2.65 -1.48
C MET A 179 2.03 -3.78 -2.53
N ALA A 180 2.80 -3.69 -3.59
CA ALA A 180 2.86 -4.73 -4.62
C ALA A 180 3.41 -6.05 -4.06
N LYS A 181 4.48 -6.00 -3.27
CA LYS A 181 5.12 -7.17 -2.66
C LYS A 181 4.16 -7.97 -1.77
N THR A 182 3.49 -7.31 -0.84
CA THR A 182 2.53 -7.94 0.06
C THR A 182 1.29 -8.44 -0.66
N SER A 183 0.79 -7.68 -1.64
CA SER A 183 -0.37 -8.09 -2.45
C SER A 183 -0.06 -9.28 -3.35
N ALA A 184 1.14 -9.37 -3.92
CA ALA A 184 1.59 -10.53 -4.70
C ALA A 184 1.72 -11.79 -3.83
N ALA A 185 2.19 -11.65 -2.59
CA ALA A 185 2.22 -12.77 -1.64
C ALA A 185 0.80 -13.23 -1.28
N LEU A 186 -0.14 -12.30 -1.08
CA LEU A 186 -1.56 -12.62 -0.83
C LEU A 186 -2.23 -13.26 -2.04
N ALA A 187 -1.86 -12.90 -3.27
CA ALA A 187 -2.36 -13.58 -4.47
C ALA A 187 -1.98 -15.07 -4.44
N LYS A 188 -0.72 -15.41 -4.12
CA LYS A 188 -0.29 -16.81 -3.93
C LYS A 188 -0.99 -17.50 -2.76
N HIS A 189 -1.24 -16.78 -1.67
CA HIS A 189 -1.99 -17.29 -0.52
C HIS A 189 -3.44 -17.64 -0.88
N ASN A 190 -4.10 -16.79 -1.65
CA ASN A 190 -5.43 -17.03 -2.18
C ASN A 190 -5.48 -18.25 -3.12
N GLU A 191 -4.50 -18.41 -4.01
CA GLU A 191 -4.37 -19.61 -4.87
C GLU A 191 -4.17 -20.89 -4.06
N ALA A 192 -3.45 -20.82 -2.93
CA ALA A 192 -3.30 -21.94 -2.03
C ALA A 192 -4.62 -22.33 -1.31
N GLY A 193 -5.68 -21.53 -1.47
CA GLY A 193 -7.01 -21.76 -0.89
C GLY A 193 -7.02 -21.67 0.63
N LEU A 194 -6.23 -20.77 1.21
CA LEU A 194 -6.09 -20.55 2.65
C LEU A 194 -6.90 -19.31 3.08
N LEU A 195 -7.38 -19.34 4.32
CA LEU A 195 -8.15 -18.25 4.90
C LEU A 195 -7.25 -17.07 5.29
N TYR A 196 -7.59 -15.87 4.82
CA TYR A 196 -7.01 -14.61 5.25
C TYR A 196 -8.04 -13.73 5.96
N ILE A 197 -7.79 -13.38 7.23
CA ILE A 197 -8.60 -12.45 8.01
C ILE A 197 -7.84 -11.15 8.20
N SER A 198 -8.39 -10.04 7.70
CA SER A 198 -7.88 -8.68 7.93
C SER A 198 -8.66 -8.04 9.09
N VAL A 199 -7.96 -7.49 10.09
CA VAL A 199 -8.58 -6.80 11.23
C VAL A 199 -8.12 -5.35 11.24
N LEU A 200 -9.03 -4.43 10.91
CA LEU A 200 -8.76 -3.01 10.77
C LEU A 200 -8.90 -2.30 12.11
N THR A 201 -7.86 -1.58 12.54
CA THR A 201 -7.86 -0.83 13.81
C THR A 201 -7.51 0.64 13.59
N ASP A 202 -7.65 1.48 14.61
CA ASP A 202 -7.52 2.95 14.52
C ASP A 202 -6.07 3.44 14.58
N PRO A 203 -5.55 4.15 13.55
CA PRO A 203 -6.08 4.30 12.18
C PRO A 203 -5.55 3.23 11.23
N THR A 204 -6.26 2.93 10.15
CA THR A 204 -5.76 2.15 9.00
C THR A 204 -5.97 2.97 7.74
N THR A 205 -4.89 3.58 7.21
CA THR A 205 -4.99 4.54 6.09
C THR A 205 -3.87 4.36 5.05
N GLY A 206 -4.02 5.01 3.92
CA GLY A 206 -3.01 5.12 2.86
C GLY A 206 -2.68 3.79 2.17
N GLY A 207 -1.39 3.56 1.93
CA GLY A 207 -0.91 2.38 1.23
C GLY A 207 -1.23 1.05 1.92
N VAL A 208 -1.45 1.04 3.23
CA VAL A 208 -1.87 -0.18 3.96
C VAL A 208 -3.32 -0.51 3.63
N THR A 209 -4.24 0.47 3.63
CA THR A 209 -5.61 0.25 3.17
C THR A 209 -5.66 -0.18 1.71
N ALA A 210 -4.87 0.49 0.85
CA ALA A 210 -4.81 0.20 -0.58
C ALA A 210 -3.91 -1.01 -0.94
N SER A 211 -3.69 -1.92 0.01
CA SER A 211 -2.98 -3.19 -0.21
C SER A 211 -3.58 -4.28 0.68
N PHE A 212 -2.78 -4.95 1.49
CA PHE A 212 -3.21 -6.13 2.27
C PHE A 212 -4.42 -5.88 3.18
N ALA A 213 -4.65 -4.68 3.71
CA ALA A 213 -5.77 -4.43 4.62
C ALA A 213 -7.15 -4.63 3.97
N SER A 214 -7.30 -4.37 2.67
CA SER A 214 -8.56 -4.52 1.92
C SER A 214 -8.66 -5.85 1.13
N LEU A 215 -7.73 -6.78 1.31
CA LEU A 215 -7.66 -8.04 0.56
C LEU A 215 -8.08 -9.27 1.38
N GLY A 216 -8.59 -9.10 2.61
CA GLY A 216 -9.08 -10.19 3.45
C GLY A 216 -10.25 -10.95 2.81
N ASP A 217 -10.29 -12.28 2.97
CA ASP A 217 -11.50 -13.07 2.73
C ASP A 217 -12.60 -12.68 3.72
N VAL A 218 -12.18 -12.33 4.93
CA VAL A 218 -13.02 -11.73 5.97
C VAL A 218 -12.33 -10.48 6.50
N ILE A 219 -13.02 -9.35 6.45
CA ILE A 219 -12.53 -8.05 6.91
C ILE A 219 -13.31 -7.61 8.14
N LEU A 220 -12.64 -7.59 9.29
CA LEU A 220 -13.20 -7.14 10.55
C LEU A 220 -12.69 -5.74 10.90
N ALA A 221 -13.44 -4.97 11.65
CA ALA A 221 -12.98 -3.69 12.18
C ALA A 221 -13.27 -3.54 13.68
N GLU A 222 -12.42 -2.82 14.41
CA GLU A 222 -12.77 -2.34 15.76
C GLU A 222 -13.73 -1.15 15.66
N PRO A 223 -14.65 -0.96 16.65
CA PRO A 223 -15.59 0.17 16.66
C PRO A 223 -14.88 1.52 16.52
N ASN A 224 -15.49 2.43 15.76
CA ASN A 224 -14.99 3.78 15.50
C ASN A 224 -13.57 3.89 14.91
N ALA A 225 -12.98 2.80 14.41
CA ALA A 225 -11.68 2.85 13.76
C ALA A 225 -11.72 3.76 12.52
N LEU A 226 -10.72 4.63 12.38
CA LEU A 226 -10.53 5.44 11.17
C LEU A 226 -9.92 4.57 10.08
N ILE A 227 -10.65 4.39 8.99
CA ILE A 227 -10.25 3.52 7.88
C ILE A 227 -10.52 4.25 6.56
N GLY A 228 -9.51 4.41 5.72
CA GLY A 228 -9.67 5.06 4.43
C GLY A 228 -8.39 5.07 3.61
N PHE A 229 -8.49 5.38 2.32
CA PHE A 229 -7.31 5.52 1.48
C PHE A 229 -6.63 6.87 1.73
N ALA A 230 -7.27 7.98 1.42
CA ALA A 230 -6.76 9.29 1.76
C ALA A 230 -7.12 9.65 3.20
N GLY A 231 -6.15 10.15 3.98
CA GLY A 231 -6.42 10.61 5.34
C GLY A 231 -7.37 11.84 5.35
N PRO A 232 -8.19 12.02 6.42
CA PRO A 232 -9.17 13.12 6.49
C PRO A 232 -8.58 14.49 6.17
N ARG A 233 -7.38 14.79 6.67
CA ARG A 233 -6.69 16.06 6.39
C ARG A 233 -6.36 16.26 4.92
N VAL A 234 -5.98 15.19 4.23
CA VAL A 234 -5.66 15.25 2.78
C VAL A 234 -6.94 15.56 2.00
N ILE A 235 -8.03 14.87 2.33
CA ILE A 235 -9.32 15.09 1.68
C ILE A 235 -9.78 16.53 1.91
N GLU A 236 -9.84 16.99 3.16
CA GLU A 236 -10.28 18.36 3.52
C GLU A 236 -9.44 19.45 2.85
N GLN A 237 -8.12 19.24 2.72
CA GLN A 237 -7.24 20.16 2.02
C GLN A 237 -7.48 20.18 0.51
N THR A 238 -7.83 19.03 -0.08
CA THR A 238 -8.06 18.88 -1.52
C THR A 238 -9.42 19.44 -1.92
N ILE A 239 -10.50 19.04 -1.22
CA ILE A 239 -11.86 19.49 -1.54
C ILE A 239 -12.24 20.82 -0.87
N LYS A 240 -11.38 21.34 0.04
CA LYS A 240 -11.60 22.58 0.83
C LYS A 240 -12.94 22.59 1.59
N GLN A 241 -13.41 21.44 2.04
CA GLN A 241 -14.64 21.26 2.80
C GLN A 241 -14.38 20.38 4.03
N LYS A 242 -15.16 20.60 5.10
CA LYS A 242 -15.13 19.73 6.27
C LYS A 242 -15.83 18.41 5.96
N LEU A 243 -15.24 17.31 6.42
CA LEU A 243 -15.85 15.99 6.26
C LEU A 243 -17.05 15.83 7.19
N PRO A 244 -18.09 15.09 6.76
CA PRO A 244 -19.22 14.75 7.62
C PRO A 244 -18.76 13.99 8.88
N GLU A 245 -19.53 14.12 9.96
CA GLU A 245 -19.31 13.33 11.17
C GLU A 245 -19.49 11.84 10.88
N GLY A 246 -18.59 11.01 11.39
CA GLY A 246 -18.60 9.55 11.14
C GLY A 246 -17.99 9.11 9.80
N PHE A 247 -17.61 10.04 8.94
CA PHE A 247 -16.96 9.70 7.67
C PHE A 247 -15.65 8.92 7.87
N GLN A 248 -15.41 7.90 7.05
CA GLN A 248 -14.26 6.96 7.16
C GLN A 248 -14.17 6.21 8.51
N ARG A 249 -15.27 6.11 9.29
CA ARG A 249 -15.29 5.24 10.46
C ARG A 249 -15.71 3.82 10.10
N ALA A 250 -15.39 2.87 10.96
CA ALA A 250 -15.76 1.46 10.75
C ALA A 250 -17.25 1.29 10.43
N GLU A 251 -18.13 2.05 11.10
CA GLU A 251 -19.57 2.08 10.89
C GLU A 251 -19.93 2.54 9.46
N PHE A 252 -19.23 3.56 8.97
CA PHE A 252 -19.38 4.05 7.60
C PHE A 252 -18.96 2.96 6.57
N LEU A 253 -17.83 2.29 6.81
CA LEU A 253 -17.37 1.23 5.91
C LEU A 253 -18.31 0.02 5.92
N LEU A 254 -18.90 -0.31 7.06
CA LEU A 254 -19.90 -1.38 7.16
C LEU A 254 -21.15 -1.05 6.33
N GLN A 255 -21.65 0.20 6.42
CA GLN A 255 -22.80 0.66 5.63
C GLN A 255 -22.52 0.64 4.12
N HIS A 256 -21.27 0.90 3.70
CA HIS A 256 -20.85 0.90 2.31
C HIS A 256 -20.36 -0.47 1.81
N GLY A 257 -20.38 -1.51 2.67
CA GLY A 257 -20.05 -2.89 2.29
C GLY A 257 -18.55 -3.18 2.10
N PHE A 258 -17.67 -2.40 2.73
CA PHE A 258 -16.21 -2.59 2.63
C PHE A 258 -15.62 -3.42 3.78
N ILE A 259 -16.40 -3.71 4.80
CA ILE A 259 -16.05 -4.63 5.89
C ILE A 259 -17.23 -5.56 6.20
N ASP A 260 -16.92 -6.75 6.72
CA ASP A 260 -17.94 -7.76 7.01
C ASP A 260 -18.58 -7.56 8.39
N LYS A 261 -17.79 -7.12 9.36
CA LYS A 261 -18.29 -6.99 10.75
C LYS A 261 -17.45 -6.04 11.58
N ILE A 262 -18.13 -5.30 12.47
CA ILE A 262 -17.50 -4.58 13.58
C ILE A 262 -17.48 -5.49 14.80
N VAL A 263 -16.30 -5.64 15.43
CA VAL A 263 -16.09 -6.56 16.54
C VAL A 263 -15.44 -5.83 17.71
N GLU A 264 -16.09 -5.89 18.87
CA GLU A 264 -15.53 -5.40 20.12
C GLU A 264 -14.26 -6.17 20.49
N ARG A 265 -13.28 -5.47 21.05
CA ARG A 265 -11.98 -6.05 21.36
C ARG A 265 -12.04 -7.25 22.31
N LYS A 266 -12.99 -7.25 23.24
CA LYS A 266 -13.22 -8.36 24.16
C LYS A 266 -13.70 -9.63 23.45
N ASP A 267 -14.44 -9.49 22.36
CA ASP A 267 -15.05 -10.58 21.60
C ASP A 267 -14.18 -11.03 20.42
N MET A 268 -13.06 -10.32 20.16
CA MET A 268 -12.23 -10.53 18.96
C MET A 268 -11.64 -11.95 18.91
N LYS A 269 -11.05 -12.44 20.01
CA LYS A 269 -10.44 -13.78 20.05
C LYS A 269 -11.45 -14.88 19.72
N GLU A 270 -12.63 -14.80 20.31
CA GLU A 270 -13.71 -15.77 20.09
C GLU A 270 -14.28 -15.68 18.67
N THR A 271 -14.40 -14.47 18.13
CA THR A 271 -14.86 -14.27 16.74
C THR A 271 -13.87 -14.85 15.74
N LEU A 272 -12.57 -14.61 15.92
CA LEU A 272 -11.52 -15.20 15.09
C LEU A 272 -11.55 -16.73 15.13
N TYR A 273 -11.64 -17.30 16.33
CA TYR A 273 -11.73 -18.75 16.50
C TYR A 273 -12.93 -19.35 15.76
N LYS A 274 -14.12 -18.73 15.84
CA LYS A 274 -15.32 -19.19 15.14
C LYS A 274 -15.15 -19.16 13.64
N ILE A 275 -14.58 -18.08 13.08
CA ILE A 275 -14.32 -17.96 11.63
C ILE A 275 -13.35 -19.05 11.17
N ILE A 276 -12.25 -19.26 11.88
CA ILE A 276 -11.26 -20.30 11.57
C ILE A 276 -11.93 -21.69 11.59
N ASN A 277 -12.66 -21.97 12.65
CA ASN A 277 -13.30 -23.29 12.81
C ASN A 277 -14.36 -23.60 11.74
N CYS A 278 -15.05 -22.57 11.23
CA CYS A 278 -16.04 -22.71 10.15
C CYS A 278 -15.41 -22.91 8.77
N THR A 279 -14.15 -22.49 8.59
CA THR A 279 -13.44 -22.55 7.29
C THR A 279 -12.53 -23.78 7.16
N GLU A 280 -12.14 -24.42 8.24
CA GLU A 280 -11.33 -25.64 8.19
C GLU A 280 -12.14 -26.82 7.61
N LYS A 281 -11.82 -27.22 6.38
CA LYS A 281 -12.23 -28.54 5.87
C LYS A 281 -11.38 -29.61 6.52
N LYS A 282 -11.96 -30.65 7.12
CA LYS A 282 -11.26 -31.88 7.47
C LYS A 282 -10.71 -32.51 6.19
N ARG A 283 -9.44 -32.24 5.88
CA ARG A 283 -8.76 -32.83 4.70
C ARG A 283 -7.82 -33.96 5.13
N SER A 284 -7.94 -35.09 4.45
CA SER A 284 -6.90 -36.13 4.37
C SER A 284 -5.68 -35.58 3.63
N GLN A 285 -4.50 -35.99 4.11
CA GLN A 285 -3.17 -35.59 3.62
C GLN A 285 -2.92 -35.99 2.18
N VAL A 286 -2.29 -35.12 1.40
CA VAL A 286 -1.46 -35.47 0.26
C VAL A 286 -0.22 -34.56 0.24
N CYS A 287 0.93 -35.18 0.02
CA CYS A 287 2.28 -34.63 0.16
C CYS A 287 2.88 -34.04 -1.14
N ASN A 288 3.70 -33.02 -0.97
CA ASN A 288 5.11 -32.80 -1.35
C ASN A 288 5.59 -32.48 -2.77
N CYS A 289 6.44 -31.46 -2.75
CA CYS A 289 7.76 -31.25 -3.43
C CYS A 289 7.74 -30.62 -4.83
N THR A 290 8.57 -29.61 -5.08
CA THR A 290 10.03 -29.68 -5.31
C THR A 290 10.71 -28.33 -5.61
N GLU A 291 12.00 -28.38 -5.60
CA GLU A 291 13.13 -27.47 -5.49
C GLU A 291 13.40 -26.41 -6.59
N LYS A 292 14.28 -25.49 -6.20
CA LYS A 292 14.78 -24.26 -6.85
C LYS A 292 15.92 -24.50 -7.85
N LYS A 293 16.05 -23.61 -8.84
CA LYS A 293 17.36 -23.24 -9.46
C LYS A 293 17.45 -21.73 -9.74
N ARG A 294 18.66 -21.20 -9.53
CA ARG A 294 19.04 -19.78 -9.68
C ARG A 294 19.72 -19.53 -11.01
N TYR A 295 19.54 -18.32 -11.57
CA TYR A 295 20.50 -17.74 -12.52
C TYR A 295 20.73 -16.24 -12.24
N GLN A 296 21.97 -15.79 -12.50
CA GLN A 296 22.48 -14.42 -12.32
C GLN A 296 22.51 -13.68 -13.66
N VAL A 297 22.31 -12.37 -13.63
CA VAL A 297 22.56 -11.49 -14.79
C VAL A 297 23.44 -10.32 -14.37
N CYS A 298 24.39 -9.96 -15.26
CA CYS A 298 25.43 -8.96 -15.07
C CYS A 298 25.10 -7.60 -15.68
N ASN A 299 25.73 -6.56 -15.12
CA ASN A 299 25.58 -5.13 -15.39
C ASN A 299 26.58 -4.56 -16.39
N ALA A 300 26.24 -3.42 -16.99
CA ALA A 300 27.23 -2.39 -17.35
C ALA A 300 26.62 -0.98 -17.31
N PRO A 301 27.37 0.04 -16.85
CA PRO A 301 26.87 1.42 -16.68
C PRO A 301 27.37 2.36 -17.76
N LYS A 302 26.62 3.44 -18.05
CA LYS A 302 27.11 4.61 -18.80
C LYS A 302 26.49 5.92 -18.37
N LYS A 303 27.37 6.93 -18.32
CA LYS A 303 27.31 8.41 -18.30
C LYS A 303 26.19 9.15 -17.53
N SER A 304 26.66 10.21 -16.84
CA SER A 304 25.97 11.09 -15.94
C SER A 304 24.94 12.00 -16.59
N ASP A 305 23.74 12.08 -15.99
CA ASP A 305 22.74 13.11 -16.25
C ASP A 305 23.12 14.44 -15.62
N LEU A 306 22.91 15.51 -16.37
CA LEU A 306 23.11 16.89 -15.93
C LEU A 306 21.85 17.51 -15.31
N LYS A 307 20.64 16.89 -15.46
CA LYS A 307 19.38 17.44 -14.95
C LYS A 307 19.07 16.97 -13.54
N CYS A 308 18.68 17.91 -12.67
CA CYS A 308 18.22 17.62 -11.33
C CYS A 308 16.81 16.98 -11.32
N ALA A 309 16.45 16.31 -10.22
CA ALA A 309 15.14 15.63 -10.12
C ALA A 309 13.96 16.60 -10.26
N TRP A 310 14.08 17.83 -9.77
CA TRP A 310 13.03 18.83 -9.92
C TRP A 310 12.80 19.26 -11.37
N GLU A 311 13.85 19.39 -12.17
CA GLU A 311 13.72 19.69 -13.61
C GLU A 311 12.96 18.59 -14.33
N LYS A 312 13.22 17.33 -13.98
CA LYS A 312 12.46 16.18 -14.51
C LYS A 312 10.99 16.20 -14.07
N VAL A 313 10.69 16.60 -12.83
CA VAL A 313 9.31 16.81 -12.37
C VAL A 313 8.61 17.87 -13.25
N CYS A 314 9.28 18.98 -13.54
CA CYS A 314 8.74 20.02 -14.40
C CYS A 314 8.47 19.50 -15.82
N LEU A 315 9.42 18.76 -16.41
CA LEU A 315 9.26 18.15 -17.73
C LEU A 315 8.12 17.11 -17.77
N ALA A 316 8.01 16.27 -16.76
CA ALA A 316 6.92 15.28 -16.63
C ALA A 316 5.53 15.92 -16.58
N ARG A 317 5.45 17.16 -16.07
CA ARG A 317 4.19 17.91 -15.88
C ARG A 317 3.89 18.92 -16.98
N MET A 318 4.75 19.09 -17.97
CA MET A 318 4.53 20.04 -19.06
C MET A 318 3.20 19.77 -19.78
N ALA A 319 2.49 20.83 -20.13
CA ALA A 319 1.21 20.73 -20.82
C ALA A 319 1.39 20.12 -22.24
N GLU A 320 2.50 20.43 -22.88
CA GLU A 320 2.90 19.99 -24.22
C GLU A 320 3.39 18.54 -24.27
N ARG A 321 3.75 17.96 -23.08
CA ARG A 321 4.17 16.56 -23.02
C ARG A 321 3.07 15.64 -23.53
N SER A 322 3.43 14.71 -24.41
CA SER A 322 2.50 13.76 -25.01
C SER A 322 1.79 12.92 -23.95
N LYS A 323 0.48 12.69 -24.17
CA LYS A 323 -0.40 11.96 -23.26
C LYS A 323 -0.70 10.56 -23.79
N THR A 324 -1.26 9.70 -22.97
CA THR A 324 -1.54 8.28 -23.26
C THR A 324 -2.17 8.04 -24.63
N MET A 325 -3.20 8.82 -25.02
CA MET A 325 -3.87 8.63 -26.32
C MET A 325 -2.94 8.87 -27.51
N GLU A 326 -1.95 9.75 -27.38
CA GLU A 326 -0.98 10.01 -28.45
C GLU A 326 -0.07 8.79 -28.64
N TYR A 327 0.42 8.20 -27.56
CA TYR A 327 1.18 6.94 -27.63
C TYR A 327 0.33 5.81 -28.21
N ILE A 328 -0.95 5.71 -27.82
CA ILE A 328 -1.85 4.69 -28.36
C ILE A 328 -1.97 4.83 -29.87
N ASN A 329 -2.20 6.03 -30.38
CA ASN A 329 -2.41 6.28 -31.81
C ASN A 329 -1.16 6.02 -32.66
N GLU A 330 0.04 6.23 -32.11
CA GLU A 330 1.30 6.07 -32.88
C GLU A 330 1.85 4.62 -32.78
N ILE A 331 1.66 3.96 -31.64
CA ILE A 331 2.21 2.61 -31.42
C ILE A 331 1.31 1.53 -32.00
N PHE A 332 -0.01 1.70 -31.85
CA PHE A 332 -1.00 0.65 -32.15
C PHE A 332 -1.91 1.04 -33.30
N THR A 333 -2.48 0.02 -33.93
CA THR A 333 -3.55 0.17 -34.95
C THR A 333 -4.87 -0.42 -34.42
N ASP A 334 -5.97 -0.04 -35.04
CA ASP A 334 -7.32 -0.58 -34.75
C ASP A 334 -7.72 -0.47 -33.26
N PHE A 335 -7.33 0.61 -32.58
CA PHE A 335 -7.70 0.79 -31.17
C PHE A 335 -9.20 0.99 -31.01
N ILE A 336 -9.82 0.10 -30.22
CA ILE A 336 -11.23 0.15 -29.85
C ILE A 336 -11.32 0.42 -28.36
N GLU A 337 -11.71 1.63 -27.97
CA GLU A 337 -11.91 1.99 -26.56
C GLU A 337 -13.13 1.28 -25.97
N LEU A 338 -12.98 0.77 -24.75
CA LEU A 338 -14.00 0.03 -23.99
C LEU A 338 -14.27 0.73 -22.67
N HIS A 339 -15.51 1.15 -22.46
CA HIS A 339 -15.94 1.97 -21.35
C HIS A 339 -16.56 1.18 -20.19
N GLY A 340 -16.53 1.79 -19.00
CA GLY A 340 -17.30 1.43 -17.81
C GLY A 340 -16.75 0.26 -16.99
N ASP A 341 -16.99 0.32 -15.70
CA ASP A 341 -16.55 -0.68 -14.72
C ASP A 341 -17.55 -1.84 -14.52
N ARG A 342 -18.73 -1.78 -15.11
CA ARG A 342 -19.86 -2.72 -14.94
C ARG A 342 -20.52 -2.70 -13.55
N CYS A 343 -20.15 -1.72 -12.70
CA CYS A 343 -20.66 -1.60 -11.33
C CYS A 343 -21.32 -0.24 -11.08
N PHE A 344 -20.59 0.85 -11.34
CA PHE A 344 -21.02 2.21 -11.02
C PHE A 344 -21.06 3.13 -12.24
N GLY A 345 -19.98 3.18 -13.02
CA GLY A 345 -19.89 4.14 -14.12
C GLY A 345 -18.62 4.01 -14.96
N ASP A 346 -18.35 5.04 -15.73
CA ASP A 346 -17.11 5.19 -16.46
C ASP A 346 -16.24 6.30 -15.86
N ASP A 347 -14.92 6.15 -15.95
CA ASP A 347 -13.95 7.16 -15.55
C ASP A 347 -13.09 7.56 -16.74
N LYS A 348 -13.17 8.81 -17.13
CA LYS A 348 -12.44 9.36 -18.28
C LYS A 348 -10.94 9.56 -18.02
N SER A 349 -10.50 9.47 -16.75
CA SER A 349 -9.07 9.53 -16.40
C SER A 349 -8.32 8.23 -16.65
N ILE A 350 -9.04 7.12 -16.90
CA ILE A 350 -8.48 5.88 -17.46
C ILE A 350 -9.07 5.63 -18.84
N ILE A 351 -8.20 5.45 -19.81
CA ILE A 351 -8.51 4.96 -21.15
C ILE A 351 -8.14 3.49 -21.19
N GLY A 352 -8.93 2.67 -21.85
CA GLY A 352 -8.57 1.28 -22.04
C GLY A 352 -9.37 0.61 -23.16
N GLY A 353 -8.73 -0.32 -23.84
CA GLY A 353 -9.33 -0.99 -24.98
C GLY A 353 -8.46 -2.11 -25.55
N ILE A 354 -8.87 -2.57 -26.72
CA ILE A 354 -8.15 -3.58 -27.51
C ILE A 354 -7.55 -2.91 -28.75
N ALA A 355 -6.38 -3.39 -29.17
CA ALA A 355 -5.65 -2.84 -30.31
C ALA A 355 -4.75 -3.91 -30.95
N LEU A 356 -4.08 -3.55 -32.04
CA LEU A 356 -3.04 -4.36 -32.66
C LEU A 356 -1.68 -3.68 -32.50
N LEU A 357 -0.67 -4.43 -32.05
CA LEU A 357 0.73 -4.06 -32.11
C LEU A 357 1.38 -4.84 -33.28
N GLY A 358 1.46 -4.22 -34.46
CA GLY A 358 1.67 -4.98 -35.69
C GLY A 358 0.54 -5.98 -35.88
N ASP A 359 0.87 -7.27 -35.88
CA ASP A 359 -0.14 -8.36 -36.00
C ASP A 359 -0.53 -8.96 -34.62
N ILE A 360 0.03 -8.47 -33.52
CA ILE A 360 -0.23 -9.00 -32.16
C ILE A 360 -1.45 -8.29 -31.56
N PRO A 361 -2.54 -9.01 -31.24
CA PRO A 361 -3.67 -8.43 -30.52
C PRO A 361 -3.29 -8.17 -29.06
N VAL A 362 -3.47 -6.94 -28.60
CA VAL A 362 -3.09 -6.49 -27.25
C VAL A 362 -4.25 -5.79 -26.55
N THR A 363 -4.17 -5.72 -25.21
CA THR A 363 -5.02 -4.86 -24.41
C THR A 363 -4.18 -3.68 -23.92
N VAL A 364 -4.64 -2.47 -24.20
CA VAL A 364 -3.96 -1.21 -23.84
C VAL A 364 -4.80 -0.48 -22.81
N ILE A 365 -4.16 -0.04 -21.74
CA ILE A 365 -4.81 0.70 -20.64
C ILE A 365 -3.89 1.86 -20.27
N GLY A 366 -4.43 3.03 -19.92
CA GLY A 366 -3.55 4.10 -19.47
C GLY A 366 -4.28 5.23 -18.76
N GLU A 367 -3.53 5.90 -17.93
CA GLU A 367 -3.98 7.12 -17.26
C GLU A 367 -3.87 8.29 -18.23
N GLN A 368 -4.91 9.08 -18.31
CA GLN A 368 -5.05 10.14 -19.32
C GLN A 368 -5.30 11.50 -18.67
N LYS A 369 -4.38 12.41 -18.86
CA LYS A 369 -4.56 13.85 -18.59
C LYS A 369 -5.17 14.57 -19.80
N GLY A 370 -5.80 15.71 -19.58
CA GLY A 370 -6.28 16.57 -20.68
C GLY A 370 -5.17 17.46 -21.25
N LYS A 371 -5.37 17.96 -22.46
CA LYS A 371 -4.48 18.94 -23.14
C LYS A 371 -4.77 20.40 -22.75
N ASN A 372 -5.93 20.65 -22.17
CA ASN A 372 -6.39 21.98 -21.76
C ASN A 372 -7.19 21.86 -20.43
N ILE A 373 -7.52 23.00 -19.84
CA ILE A 373 -8.22 23.05 -18.54
C ILE A 373 -9.56 22.30 -18.58
N LYS A 374 -10.34 22.45 -19.66
CA LYS A 374 -11.65 21.80 -19.79
C LYS A 374 -11.50 20.27 -19.81
N GLU A 375 -10.62 19.75 -20.64
CA GLU A 375 -10.34 18.32 -20.72
C GLU A 375 -9.75 17.79 -19.41
N ASN A 376 -8.88 18.56 -18.74
CA ASN A 376 -8.35 18.19 -17.44
C ASN A 376 -9.47 18.07 -16.39
N MET A 377 -10.44 18.98 -16.38
CA MET A 377 -11.61 18.88 -15.50
C MET A 377 -12.45 17.63 -15.82
N GLU A 378 -12.69 17.34 -17.09
CA GLU A 378 -13.45 16.14 -17.50
C GLU A 378 -12.73 14.82 -17.14
N ARG A 379 -11.39 14.84 -17.12
CA ARG A 379 -10.52 13.71 -16.78
C ARG A 379 -10.01 13.75 -15.35
N ASN A 380 -10.64 14.57 -14.51
CA ASN A 380 -10.28 14.72 -13.10
C ASN A 380 -8.78 14.96 -12.89
N PHE A 381 -8.15 15.75 -13.77
CA PHE A 381 -6.71 16.06 -13.80
C PHE A 381 -5.82 14.81 -13.88
N GLY A 382 -6.30 13.74 -14.49
CA GLY A 382 -5.60 12.46 -14.57
C GLY A 382 -5.59 11.67 -13.25
N MET A 383 -6.50 12.00 -12.32
CA MET A 383 -6.65 11.28 -11.04
C MET A 383 -7.84 10.32 -11.12
N PRO A 384 -7.62 8.99 -11.23
CA PRO A 384 -8.71 8.05 -11.37
C PRO A 384 -9.55 7.90 -10.10
N ASN A 385 -10.86 7.75 -10.29
CA ASN A 385 -11.80 7.28 -9.30
C ASN A 385 -11.79 5.73 -9.22
N PRO A 386 -12.47 5.10 -8.24
CA PRO A 386 -12.53 3.64 -8.10
C PRO A 386 -13.00 2.92 -9.36
N GLU A 387 -13.98 3.48 -10.08
CA GLU A 387 -14.52 2.95 -11.33
C GLU A 387 -13.47 2.91 -12.45
N GLY A 388 -12.49 3.81 -12.46
CA GLY A 388 -11.36 3.77 -13.39
C GLY A 388 -10.50 2.52 -13.18
N TYR A 389 -10.11 2.23 -11.94
CA TYR A 389 -9.32 1.04 -11.61
C TYR A 389 -10.11 -0.25 -11.83
N ARG A 390 -11.41 -0.28 -11.48
CA ARG A 390 -12.27 -1.43 -11.78
C ARG A 390 -12.44 -1.66 -13.29
N LYS A 391 -12.54 -0.58 -14.09
CA LYS A 391 -12.52 -0.68 -15.55
C LYS A 391 -11.20 -1.27 -16.05
N ALA A 392 -10.07 -0.77 -15.56
CA ALA A 392 -8.75 -1.30 -15.90
C ALA A 392 -8.66 -2.80 -15.59
N LEU A 393 -9.01 -3.21 -14.37
CA LEU A 393 -8.99 -4.61 -13.96
C LEU A 393 -9.93 -5.49 -14.82
N ARG A 394 -11.12 -5.01 -15.13
CA ARG A 394 -12.06 -5.72 -16.01
C ARG A 394 -11.44 -5.99 -17.39
N LEU A 395 -10.73 -5.01 -17.95
CA LEU A 395 -10.05 -5.16 -19.25
C LEU A 395 -8.85 -6.11 -19.15
N MET A 396 -8.11 -6.07 -18.04
CA MET A 396 -7.00 -7.00 -17.76
C MET A 396 -7.49 -8.45 -17.65
N LYS A 397 -8.62 -8.69 -16.95
CA LYS A 397 -9.26 -10.03 -16.91
C LYS A 397 -9.79 -10.49 -18.27
N GLN A 398 -10.25 -9.56 -19.10
CA GLN A 398 -10.62 -9.88 -20.48
C GLN A 398 -9.38 -10.22 -21.33
N ALA A 399 -8.26 -9.53 -21.11
CA ALA A 399 -6.99 -9.83 -21.76
C ALA A 399 -6.52 -11.25 -21.41
N GLU A 400 -6.51 -11.60 -20.13
CA GLU A 400 -6.18 -12.95 -19.65
C GLU A 400 -7.05 -14.04 -20.29
N LYS A 401 -8.38 -13.79 -20.37
CA LYS A 401 -9.32 -14.73 -20.98
C LYS A 401 -9.02 -15.03 -22.45
N PHE A 402 -8.52 -14.03 -23.18
CA PHE A 402 -8.23 -14.13 -24.62
C PHE A 402 -6.74 -14.21 -24.93
N ASP A 403 -5.91 -14.43 -23.91
CA ASP A 403 -4.46 -14.64 -24.00
C ASP A 403 -3.76 -13.46 -24.70
N ARG A 404 -4.18 -12.22 -24.41
CA ARG A 404 -3.60 -10.99 -24.97
C ARG A 404 -2.63 -10.34 -24.00
N PRO A 405 -1.42 -9.97 -24.43
CA PRO A 405 -0.53 -9.12 -23.66
C PRO A 405 -1.21 -7.80 -23.25
N ILE A 406 -0.80 -7.29 -22.10
CA ILE A 406 -1.30 -6.05 -21.52
C ILE A 406 -0.18 -5.00 -21.55
N ILE A 407 -0.47 -3.83 -22.10
CA ILE A 407 0.40 -2.67 -22.03
C ILE A 407 -0.31 -1.59 -21.21
N THR A 408 0.36 -1.07 -20.17
CA THR A 408 -0.17 0.03 -19.37
C THR A 408 0.66 1.30 -19.54
N PHE A 409 0.01 2.46 -19.64
CA PHE A 409 0.65 3.78 -19.68
C PHE A 409 0.31 4.54 -18.40
N ILE A 410 1.34 4.97 -17.67
CA ILE A 410 1.23 5.60 -16.36
C ILE A 410 1.55 7.09 -16.48
N ASP A 411 0.53 7.94 -16.22
CA ASP A 411 0.66 9.39 -16.13
C ASP A 411 -0.42 9.99 -15.22
N THR A 412 -0.21 9.91 -13.91
CA THR A 412 -1.14 10.42 -12.89
C THR A 412 -0.41 11.12 -11.74
N PRO A 413 -0.96 12.21 -11.18
CA PRO A 413 -0.50 12.76 -9.91
C PRO A 413 -0.94 11.92 -8.70
N GLY A 414 -1.74 10.87 -8.91
CA GLY A 414 -2.25 9.94 -7.90
C GLY A 414 -3.74 9.64 -8.08
N ALA A 415 -4.26 8.73 -7.27
CA ALA A 415 -5.68 8.44 -7.23
C ALA A 415 -6.49 9.61 -6.65
N TYR A 416 -7.72 9.83 -7.13
CA TYR A 416 -8.56 10.93 -6.66
C TYR A 416 -8.90 10.82 -5.16
N PRO A 417 -8.53 11.81 -4.34
CA PRO A 417 -8.70 11.78 -2.89
C PRO A 417 -10.00 12.47 -2.45
N GLY A 418 -11.10 12.26 -3.16
CA GLY A 418 -12.39 12.88 -2.89
C GLY A 418 -13.32 12.00 -2.06
N MET A 419 -14.34 12.62 -1.41
CA MET A 419 -15.36 11.91 -0.62
C MET A 419 -16.02 10.78 -1.43
N GLY A 420 -16.53 11.09 -2.62
CA GLY A 420 -17.18 10.12 -3.47
C GLY A 420 -16.28 8.96 -3.90
N ALA A 421 -14.95 9.15 -3.99
CA ALA A 421 -14.02 8.07 -4.24
C ALA A 421 -13.89 7.14 -3.02
N GLU A 422 -13.82 7.70 -1.82
CA GLU A 422 -13.81 6.90 -0.58
C GLU A 422 -15.13 6.13 -0.38
N GLU A 423 -16.28 6.78 -0.65
CA GLU A 423 -17.62 6.15 -0.60
C GLU A 423 -17.77 4.98 -1.57
N ARG A 424 -17.04 5.00 -2.69
CA ARG A 424 -17.05 3.94 -3.70
C ARG A 424 -15.85 3.00 -3.64
N GLY A 425 -15.02 3.09 -2.56
CA GLY A 425 -13.96 2.13 -2.24
C GLY A 425 -12.66 2.34 -3.00
N GLN A 426 -12.12 3.56 -2.97
CA GLN A 426 -10.84 3.87 -3.64
C GLN A 426 -9.70 2.93 -3.23
N GLY A 427 -9.55 2.70 -1.92
CA GLY A 427 -8.51 1.81 -1.40
C GLY A 427 -8.68 0.35 -1.84
N GLU A 428 -9.91 -0.15 -1.84
CA GLU A 428 -10.21 -1.52 -2.29
C GLU A 428 -9.93 -1.67 -3.79
N ALA A 429 -10.39 -0.74 -4.62
CA ALA A 429 -10.19 -0.81 -6.06
C ALA A 429 -8.69 -0.84 -6.44
N ILE A 430 -7.86 -0.04 -5.77
CA ILE A 430 -6.40 -0.04 -5.93
C ILE A 430 -5.81 -1.37 -5.44
N ALA A 431 -6.15 -1.81 -4.23
CA ALA A 431 -5.62 -3.04 -3.64
C ALA A 431 -5.95 -4.27 -4.50
N ARG A 432 -7.19 -4.35 -4.96
CA ARG A 432 -7.67 -5.43 -5.84
C ARG A 432 -6.92 -5.42 -7.17
N SER A 433 -6.74 -4.26 -7.79
CA SER A 433 -6.00 -4.14 -9.05
C SER A 433 -4.55 -4.61 -8.91
N ILE A 434 -3.83 -4.18 -7.88
CA ILE A 434 -2.45 -4.60 -7.59
C ILE A 434 -2.36 -6.11 -7.38
N CYS A 435 -3.26 -6.69 -6.58
CA CYS A 435 -3.29 -8.11 -6.28
C CYS A 435 -3.56 -8.96 -7.53
N GLU A 436 -4.58 -8.60 -8.29
CA GLU A 436 -4.96 -9.35 -9.49
C GLU A 436 -3.90 -9.24 -10.60
N MET A 437 -3.33 -8.04 -10.81
CA MET A 437 -2.22 -7.86 -11.77
C MET A 437 -1.03 -8.78 -11.47
N SER A 438 -0.70 -8.97 -10.20
CA SER A 438 0.42 -9.83 -9.80
C SER A 438 0.23 -11.29 -10.20
N ASN A 439 -1.01 -11.70 -10.49
CA ASN A 439 -1.39 -13.10 -10.77
C ASN A 439 -1.95 -13.35 -12.17
N LEU A 440 -2.03 -12.33 -13.04
CA LEU A 440 -2.48 -12.50 -14.43
C LEU A 440 -1.51 -13.38 -15.23
N LYS A 441 -2.08 -14.30 -16.01
CA LYS A 441 -1.37 -15.34 -16.79
C LYS A 441 -0.99 -14.88 -18.20
N VAL A 442 -0.82 -13.59 -18.41
CA VAL A 442 -0.43 -12.96 -19.69
C VAL A 442 0.68 -11.95 -19.44
N PRO A 443 1.53 -11.66 -20.43
CA PRO A 443 2.57 -10.63 -20.32
C PRO A 443 1.99 -9.27 -19.98
N ILE A 444 2.67 -8.54 -19.07
CA ILE A 444 2.29 -7.18 -18.66
C ILE A 444 3.51 -6.27 -18.76
N ILE A 445 3.42 -5.24 -19.60
CA ILE A 445 4.45 -4.19 -19.73
C ILE A 445 3.87 -2.88 -19.24
N CYS A 446 4.48 -2.28 -18.23
CA CYS A 446 4.08 -0.99 -17.66
C CYS A 446 5.03 0.10 -18.12
N VAL A 447 4.50 1.18 -18.70
CA VAL A 447 5.28 2.30 -19.27
C VAL A 447 4.97 3.58 -18.53
N VAL A 448 5.93 4.13 -17.79
CA VAL A 448 5.80 5.42 -17.11
C VAL A 448 6.16 6.53 -18.11
N ILE A 449 5.15 7.23 -18.63
CA ILE A 449 5.32 8.24 -19.68
C ILE A 449 5.41 9.67 -19.15
N GLY A 450 4.98 9.91 -17.91
CA GLY A 450 4.96 11.24 -17.30
C GLY A 450 5.14 11.16 -15.80
N GLU A 451 4.13 11.53 -15.04
CA GLU A 451 4.12 11.50 -13.58
C GLU A 451 3.48 10.21 -13.10
N GLY A 452 4.25 9.31 -12.48
CA GLY A 452 3.75 8.14 -11.77
C GLY A 452 3.70 8.44 -10.27
N SER A 453 2.51 8.62 -9.69
CA SER A 453 2.42 8.99 -8.29
C SER A 453 1.55 8.04 -7.48
N SER A 454 2.11 7.60 -6.34
CA SER A 454 1.41 6.88 -5.27
C SER A 454 0.77 5.55 -5.72
N GLY A 455 -0.16 5.05 -4.89
CA GLY A 455 -0.94 3.86 -5.19
C GLY A 455 -1.80 3.98 -6.44
N GLY A 456 -2.11 5.20 -6.89
CA GLY A 456 -2.83 5.43 -8.14
C GLY A 456 -2.07 4.92 -9.35
N ALA A 457 -0.81 5.30 -9.48
CA ALA A 457 0.08 4.80 -10.53
C ALA A 457 0.35 3.28 -10.38
N LEU A 458 0.55 2.81 -9.15
CA LEU A 458 0.86 1.41 -8.87
C LEU A 458 -0.33 0.48 -9.19
N ALA A 459 -1.57 0.96 -9.11
CA ALA A 459 -2.77 0.18 -9.40
C ALA A 459 -2.82 -0.39 -10.84
N ILE A 460 -2.06 0.22 -11.76
CA ILE A 460 -1.85 -0.31 -13.13
C ILE A 460 -0.35 -0.50 -13.45
N GLY A 461 0.50 -0.53 -12.40
CA GLY A 461 1.96 -0.52 -12.50
C GLY A 461 2.64 -1.83 -12.06
N VAL A 462 1.90 -2.93 -11.87
CA VAL A 462 2.45 -4.24 -11.45
C VAL A 462 2.63 -5.13 -12.67
N GLY A 463 3.79 -5.04 -13.33
CA GLY A 463 4.07 -5.77 -14.57
C GLY A 463 5.36 -6.58 -14.55
N ASP A 464 5.50 -7.45 -15.55
CA ASP A 464 6.72 -8.24 -15.80
C ASP A 464 7.88 -7.33 -16.15
N ARG A 465 7.60 -6.27 -16.94
CA ARG A 465 8.54 -5.22 -17.28
C ARG A 465 7.97 -3.86 -16.90
N ILE A 466 8.81 -3.04 -16.28
CA ILE A 466 8.52 -1.64 -15.98
C ILE A 466 9.51 -0.78 -16.78
N VAL A 467 8.97 -0.05 -17.72
CA VAL A 467 9.71 0.86 -18.62
C VAL A 467 9.44 2.28 -18.18
N MET A 468 10.42 3.13 -18.25
CA MET A 468 10.25 4.52 -17.88
C MET A 468 10.92 5.43 -18.89
N LEU A 469 10.22 6.48 -19.33
CA LEU A 469 10.83 7.52 -20.13
C LEU A 469 11.83 8.32 -19.28
N GLU A 470 12.93 8.79 -19.87
CA GLU A 470 14.06 9.38 -19.15
C GLU A 470 13.69 10.56 -18.27
N ASN A 471 12.76 11.42 -18.73
CA ASN A 471 12.29 12.59 -17.99
C ASN A 471 10.95 12.37 -17.26
N ALA A 472 10.46 11.13 -17.22
CA ALA A 472 9.34 10.76 -16.35
C ALA A 472 9.80 10.65 -14.89
N VAL A 473 8.86 10.70 -13.97
CA VAL A 473 9.11 10.53 -12.52
C VAL A 473 8.16 9.52 -11.93
N TYR A 474 8.63 8.73 -10.95
CA TYR A 474 7.79 7.79 -10.23
C TYR A 474 8.05 7.88 -8.72
N SER A 475 7.00 8.16 -7.96
CA SER A 475 7.13 8.55 -6.56
C SER A 475 5.97 8.07 -5.69
N ILE A 476 6.20 8.04 -4.37
CA ILE A 476 5.18 7.71 -3.36
C ILE A 476 4.09 8.79 -3.25
N LEU A 477 4.42 10.04 -3.52
CA LEU A 477 3.54 11.21 -3.57
C LEU A 477 4.28 12.37 -4.24
N SER A 478 3.59 13.48 -4.50
CA SER A 478 4.23 14.66 -5.10
C SER A 478 5.34 15.24 -4.19
N PRO A 479 6.39 15.85 -4.76
CA PRO A 479 7.44 16.53 -3.99
C PRO A 479 6.91 17.62 -3.05
N GLU A 480 5.87 18.36 -3.46
CA GLU A 480 5.19 19.35 -2.64
C GLU A 480 4.50 18.72 -1.43
N GLY A 481 3.82 17.59 -1.64
CA GLY A 481 3.18 16.81 -0.57
C GLY A 481 4.20 16.24 0.41
N PHE A 482 5.31 15.71 -0.11
CA PHE A 482 6.42 15.22 0.70
C PHE A 482 7.03 16.34 1.56
N ALA A 483 7.36 17.49 0.96
CA ALA A 483 7.91 18.66 1.66
C ALA A 483 6.96 19.20 2.73
N SER A 484 5.66 19.30 2.41
CA SER A 484 4.63 19.72 3.36
C SER A 484 4.55 18.80 4.59
N ILE A 485 4.61 17.49 4.39
CA ILE A 485 4.46 16.52 5.48
C ILE A 485 5.74 16.38 6.30
N LEU A 486 6.90 16.22 5.66
CA LEU A 486 8.17 15.95 6.36
C LEU A 486 8.93 17.20 6.78
N TYR A 487 8.99 18.21 5.90
CA TYR A 487 9.73 19.45 6.17
C TYR A 487 8.85 20.54 6.76
N LYS A 488 7.50 20.35 6.77
CA LYS A 488 6.52 21.36 7.19
C LYS A 488 6.54 22.66 6.36
N ASP A 489 7.07 22.56 5.15
CA ASP A 489 7.24 23.67 4.22
C ASP A 489 7.14 23.16 2.78
N SER A 490 6.01 23.46 2.10
CA SER A 490 5.79 23.09 0.71
C SER A 490 6.73 23.81 -0.28
N GLY A 491 7.32 24.94 0.11
CA GLY A 491 8.32 25.67 -0.69
C GLY A 491 9.61 24.89 -0.92
N LYS A 492 9.86 23.83 -0.11
CA LYS A 492 11.04 22.95 -0.25
C LYS A 492 10.82 21.79 -1.23
N ALA A 493 9.88 21.89 -2.16
CA ALA A 493 9.57 20.83 -3.12
C ALA A 493 10.80 20.42 -3.97
N LYS A 494 11.69 21.35 -4.32
CA LYS A 494 12.93 21.04 -5.06
C LYS A 494 13.88 20.14 -4.28
N GLU A 495 14.12 20.47 -3.01
CA GLU A 495 14.93 19.67 -2.09
C GLU A 495 14.29 18.30 -1.86
N ALA A 496 12.96 18.27 -1.73
CA ALA A 496 12.20 17.04 -1.60
C ALA A 496 12.38 16.12 -2.82
N ALA A 497 12.28 16.65 -4.04
CA ALA A 497 12.43 15.86 -5.26
C ALA A 497 13.79 15.14 -5.34
N GLU A 498 14.88 15.83 -4.95
CA GLU A 498 16.22 15.23 -4.91
C GLU A 498 16.34 14.11 -3.87
N ASN A 499 15.76 14.34 -2.68
CA ASN A 499 15.84 13.37 -1.58
C ASN A 499 14.93 12.14 -1.79
N MET A 500 13.86 12.29 -2.54
CA MET A 500 12.90 11.21 -2.82
C MET A 500 13.40 10.16 -3.81
N LYS A 501 14.46 10.45 -4.59
CA LYS A 501 15.02 9.54 -5.60
C LYS A 501 13.96 9.02 -6.58
N ILE A 502 13.35 9.93 -7.32
CA ILE A 502 12.16 9.68 -8.16
C ILE A 502 12.45 9.57 -9.65
N THR A 503 13.71 9.73 -10.05
CA THR A 503 14.09 9.72 -11.47
C THR A 503 14.22 8.29 -12.02
N ALA A 504 14.09 8.14 -13.34
CA ALA A 504 14.24 6.86 -14.02
C ALA A 504 15.56 6.15 -13.64
N LYS A 505 16.66 6.90 -13.54
CA LYS A 505 17.98 6.35 -13.14
C LYS A 505 18.02 5.90 -11.69
N ASP A 506 17.35 6.62 -10.78
CA ASP A 506 17.26 6.19 -9.38
C ASP A 506 16.48 4.89 -9.26
N LEU A 507 15.34 4.78 -9.95
CA LEU A 507 14.47 3.60 -9.90
C LEU A 507 15.12 2.39 -10.58
N GLN A 508 15.93 2.61 -11.61
CA GLN A 508 16.71 1.52 -12.22
C GLN A 508 17.79 1.00 -11.26
N LYS A 509 18.46 1.88 -10.50
CA LYS A 509 19.40 1.47 -9.44
C LYS A 509 18.72 0.64 -8.36
N PHE A 510 17.47 0.99 -8.00
CA PHE A 510 16.65 0.21 -7.06
C PHE A 510 16.04 -1.07 -7.67
N LYS A 511 16.33 -1.37 -8.93
CA LYS A 511 15.79 -2.53 -9.66
C LYS A 511 14.26 -2.55 -9.74
N ILE A 512 13.64 -1.37 -9.73
CA ILE A 512 12.21 -1.18 -9.93
C ILE A 512 11.92 -1.03 -11.43
N VAL A 513 12.72 -0.22 -12.13
CA VAL A 513 12.63 0.01 -13.57
C VAL A 513 13.63 -0.88 -14.29
N ASP A 514 13.13 -1.62 -15.28
CA ASP A 514 13.94 -2.55 -16.09
C ASP A 514 14.64 -1.81 -17.24
N LYS A 515 13.95 -0.88 -17.89
CA LYS A 515 14.45 -0.14 -19.05
C LYS A 515 14.12 1.33 -18.98
N ILE A 516 15.10 2.16 -19.35
CA ILE A 516 14.89 3.60 -19.59
C ILE A 516 14.86 3.81 -21.10
N ILE A 517 13.86 4.53 -21.60
CA ILE A 517 13.78 5.04 -22.98
C ILE A 517 14.29 6.47 -22.96
N GLU A 518 15.33 6.74 -23.71
CA GLU A 518 15.96 8.06 -23.82
C GLU A 518 15.00 9.07 -24.46
N GLU A 519 15.03 10.30 -23.99
CA GLU A 519 14.27 11.43 -24.48
C GLU A 519 15.22 12.59 -24.86
N PRO A 520 14.80 13.50 -25.77
CA PRO A 520 15.48 14.78 -25.94
C PRO A 520 15.60 15.56 -24.63
N GLU A 521 16.62 16.39 -24.50
CA GLU A 521 16.83 17.18 -23.25
C GLU A 521 15.64 18.09 -22.92
N SER A 522 14.96 18.68 -23.90
CA SER A 522 13.78 19.53 -23.71
C SER A 522 12.48 18.79 -23.46
N GLY A 523 12.47 17.47 -23.61
CA GLY A 523 11.32 16.58 -23.38
C GLY A 523 10.88 15.84 -24.64
N VAL A 524 9.99 14.88 -24.46
CA VAL A 524 9.51 13.96 -25.50
C VAL A 524 8.88 14.66 -26.72
N GLN A 525 8.29 15.83 -26.52
CA GLN A 525 7.61 16.59 -27.59
C GLN A 525 8.54 17.04 -28.71
N ASP A 526 9.85 17.12 -28.47
CA ASP A 526 10.83 17.60 -29.48
C ASP A 526 11.25 16.50 -30.46
N ASP A 527 11.07 15.23 -30.10
CA ASP A 527 11.34 14.10 -31.01
C ASP A 527 10.43 12.91 -30.65
N PHE A 528 9.13 13.16 -30.65
CA PHE A 528 8.13 12.17 -30.24
C PHE A 528 8.17 10.90 -31.07
N GLU A 529 8.33 11.05 -32.40
CA GLU A 529 8.35 9.92 -33.34
C GLU A 529 9.49 8.92 -33.01
N ASN A 530 10.70 9.41 -32.77
CA ASN A 530 11.84 8.55 -32.43
C ASN A 530 11.66 7.86 -31.09
N VAL A 531 11.19 8.59 -30.06
CA VAL A 531 10.90 8.02 -28.73
C VAL A 531 9.85 6.91 -28.84
N VAL A 532 8.77 7.15 -29.58
CA VAL A 532 7.69 6.18 -29.80
C VAL A 532 8.20 4.95 -30.57
N ASN A 533 9.02 5.15 -31.61
CA ASN A 533 9.60 4.03 -32.34
C ASN A 533 10.50 3.16 -31.47
N ASN A 534 11.37 3.76 -30.64
CA ASN A 534 12.20 3.03 -29.68
C ASN A 534 11.36 2.26 -28.67
N LEU A 535 10.29 2.89 -28.16
CA LEU A 535 9.36 2.26 -27.23
C LEU A 535 8.60 1.09 -27.87
N LYS A 536 8.12 1.26 -29.10
CA LYS A 536 7.42 0.23 -29.89
C LYS A 536 8.29 -1.00 -30.12
N VAL A 537 9.54 -0.80 -30.54
CA VAL A 537 10.51 -1.89 -30.72
C VAL A 537 10.71 -2.63 -29.40
N TYR A 538 10.99 -1.90 -28.33
CA TYR A 538 11.20 -2.51 -27.01
C TYR A 538 9.98 -3.32 -26.54
N ILE A 539 8.76 -2.76 -26.63
CA ILE A 539 7.53 -3.47 -26.24
C ILE A 539 7.35 -4.76 -27.06
N THR A 540 7.62 -4.68 -28.36
CA THR A 540 7.47 -5.84 -29.26
C THR A 540 8.45 -6.96 -28.89
N ASP A 541 9.71 -6.62 -28.66
CA ASP A 541 10.76 -7.59 -28.29
C ASP A 541 10.46 -8.26 -26.94
N GLU A 542 10.06 -7.46 -25.94
CA GLU A 542 9.74 -7.98 -24.60
C GLU A 542 8.47 -8.86 -24.58
N ILE A 543 7.46 -8.52 -25.38
CA ILE A 543 6.28 -9.40 -25.52
C ILE A 543 6.71 -10.76 -26.06
N GLN A 544 7.55 -10.81 -27.11
CA GLN A 544 8.00 -12.07 -27.69
C GLN A 544 8.83 -12.88 -26.68
N GLU A 545 9.68 -12.22 -25.88
CA GLU A 545 10.45 -12.89 -24.82
C GLU A 545 9.51 -13.46 -23.74
N LEU A 546 8.58 -12.68 -23.23
CA LEU A 546 7.66 -13.08 -22.16
C LEU A 546 6.66 -14.16 -22.61
N GLU A 547 6.22 -14.15 -23.87
CA GLU A 547 5.37 -15.21 -24.44
C GLU A 547 6.09 -16.55 -24.61
N SER A 548 7.44 -16.56 -24.59
CA SER A 548 8.22 -17.81 -24.59
C SER A 548 8.19 -18.56 -23.26
N LEU A 549 7.78 -17.89 -22.17
CA LEU A 549 7.66 -18.48 -20.84
C LEU A 549 6.32 -19.23 -20.68
N SER A 550 6.32 -20.26 -19.87
CA SER A 550 5.06 -20.85 -19.40
C SER A 550 4.31 -19.87 -18.49
N LYS A 551 2.99 -20.04 -18.36
CA LYS A 551 2.15 -19.17 -17.50
C LYS A 551 2.61 -19.19 -16.04
N GLU A 552 3.08 -20.34 -15.56
CA GLU A 552 3.61 -20.53 -14.23
C GLU A 552 4.96 -19.81 -14.04
N GLU A 553 5.86 -19.90 -15.01
CA GLU A 553 7.13 -19.18 -14.99
C GLU A 553 6.94 -17.67 -15.04
N LEU A 554 6.03 -17.19 -15.89
CA LEU A 554 5.70 -15.77 -16.01
C LEU A 554 5.24 -15.17 -14.66
N ILE A 555 4.31 -15.83 -13.98
CA ILE A 555 3.81 -15.40 -12.67
C ILE A 555 4.92 -15.46 -11.63
N ASP A 556 5.71 -16.54 -11.62
CA ASP A 556 6.76 -16.73 -10.63
C ASP A 556 7.92 -15.72 -10.80
N GLU A 557 8.28 -15.36 -12.02
CA GLU A 557 9.26 -14.32 -12.28
C GLU A 557 8.74 -12.93 -11.89
N ARG A 558 7.48 -12.61 -12.20
CA ARG A 558 6.82 -11.38 -11.73
C ARG A 558 6.81 -11.31 -10.21
N TYR A 559 6.44 -12.38 -9.54
CA TYR A 559 6.49 -12.48 -8.08
C TYR A 559 7.90 -12.26 -7.54
N LYS A 560 8.91 -12.96 -8.07
CA LYS A 560 10.30 -12.82 -7.66
C LYS A 560 10.85 -11.41 -7.83
N LYS A 561 10.42 -10.70 -8.87
CA LYS A 561 10.79 -9.30 -9.11
C LYS A 561 10.35 -8.41 -7.95
N PHE A 562 9.05 -8.38 -7.65
CA PHE A 562 8.53 -7.56 -6.55
C PHE A 562 8.99 -8.06 -5.18
N ARG A 563 9.15 -9.37 -5.01
CA ARG A 563 9.64 -9.99 -3.78
C ARG A 563 11.05 -9.52 -3.37
N LYS A 564 11.89 -9.23 -4.34
CA LYS A 564 13.28 -8.76 -4.12
C LYS A 564 13.38 -7.28 -3.76
N ILE A 565 12.39 -6.46 -4.10
CA ILE A 565 12.46 -5.02 -3.87
C ILE A 565 12.52 -4.72 -2.37
N GLY A 566 13.55 -3.99 -1.94
CA GLY A 566 13.81 -3.65 -0.55
C GLY A 566 14.43 -4.76 0.31
N GLN A 567 14.71 -5.96 -0.22
CA GLN A 567 15.38 -7.04 0.54
C GLN A 567 16.86 -6.77 0.77
N SER A 568 17.56 -6.28 -0.23
CA SER A 568 19.02 -6.03 -0.14
C SER A 568 19.40 -4.96 0.89
N GLU A 569 18.44 -4.19 1.34
CA GLU A 569 18.61 -3.12 2.33
C GLU A 569 18.40 -3.62 3.78
N LEU A 570 17.93 -4.86 3.95
CA LEU A 570 17.54 -5.41 5.26
C LEU A 570 18.57 -6.38 5.86
N VAL A 571 19.67 -6.64 5.14
CA VAL A 571 20.72 -7.61 5.53
C VAL A 571 21.98 -6.90 5.98
#